data_c60b3634c14b214d44b139ff4b1b974e
#
_entry.id   c60b3634c14b214d44b139ff4b1b974e
#
_cell.length_a   1.000
_cell.length_b   1.000
_cell.length_c   1.000
_cell.angle_alpha   90.00
_cell.angle_beta   90.00
_cell.angle_gamma   90.00
#
_symmetry.space_group_name_H-M   'P 1'
#
loop_
_entity.id
_entity.type
_entity.pdbx_description
1 polymer ?
#
loop_
_entity_poly.entity_id
_entity_poly.type
_entity_poly.pdbx_seq_one_letter_code
_entity_poly.pdbx_strand_id
1 'polypeptide(L)'
;MYICPAMHEEMYLNNTTQNNLKKLSHENFIVGARYGDLDIGDRGYGRLIEPLDLKNNIEKTLGKVIVTSGPTIEAIDDVKVITNKSSGKQGRAIAIELSSRGYETIYIHSSQILPIPGIQNVAFTSSSELLTKINENIDNCKYLFMTAAVSDFTTNKENGKISRDSGNIQLNLTPNIDLVKTIKETNENIVTVAFSAQVNDDLNFDKIKSKKCDYLVINNILKNNFGSDHNKIKIINRKELIYESNEKSKSDIAYELLDVLL
;
A
#
# COMPACT_ATOMS: atom_id res chain seq x y z
N MET A 1 -3.92 -16.27 -22.30
CA MET A 1 -2.63 -16.99 -22.08
C MET A 1 -2.01 -16.43 -20.81
N TYR A 2 -1.30 -17.25 -20.01
CA TYR A 2 -0.48 -16.78 -18.87
C TYR A 2 0.96 -16.56 -19.33
N ILE A 3 1.52 -15.39 -19.05
CA ILE A 3 2.90 -15.01 -19.39
C ILE A 3 3.64 -14.79 -18.08
N CYS A 4 4.70 -15.57 -17.85
CA CYS A 4 5.53 -15.49 -16.66
C CYS A 4 6.92 -14.96 -17.04
N PRO A 5 7.17 -13.64 -16.94
CA PRO A 5 8.46 -13.08 -17.28
C PRO A 5 9.54 -13.50 -16.29
N ALA A 6 10.75 -13.79 -16.80
CA ALA A 6 11.94 -14.04 -16.00
C ALA A 6 13.15 -13.42 -16.70
N MET A 7 13.87 -12.54 -16.00
CA MET A 7 15.02 -11.83 -16.54
C MET A 7 15.77 -11.09 -15.42
N HIS A 8 16.97 -10.60 -15.68
CA HIS A 8 17.69 -9.75 -14.72
C HIS A 8 16.90 -8.46 -14.40
N GLU A 9 17.05 -7.92 -13.20
CA GLU A 9 16.28 -6.77 -12.73
C GLU A 9 16.35 -5.55 -13.65
N GLU A 10 17.54 -5.22 -14.12
CA GLU A 10 17.74 -4.09 -15.05
C GLU A 10 16.93 -4.25 -16.35
N MET A 11 16.84 -5.48 -16.85
CA MET A 11 16.04 -5.80 -18.03
C MET A 11 14.54 -5.70 -17.71
N TYR A 12 14.14 -6.20 -16.54
CA TYR A 12 12.74 -6.18 -16.12
C TYR A 12 12.25 -4.75 -15.91
N LEU A 13 13.03 -3.92 -15.21
CA LEU A 13 12.68 -2.53 -14.92
C LEU A 13 12.88 -1.58 -16.11
N ASN A 14 13.47 -2.04 -17.21
CA ASN A 14 13.64 -1.22 -18.41
C ASN A 14 12.28 -0.77 -18.96
N ASN A 15 12.18 0.51 -19.32
CA ASN A 15 10.95 1.11 -19.81
C ASN A 15 10.36 0.38 -21.03
N THR A 16 11.20 -0.11 -21.94
CA THR A 16 10.74 -0.87 -23.12
C THR A 16 10.09 -2.18 -22.69
N THR A 17 10.70 -2.91 -21.77
CA THR A 17 10.16 -4.16 -21.21
C THR A 17 8.82 -3.91 -20.51
N GLN A 18 8.76 -2.90 -19.64
CA GLN A 18 7.51 -2.53 -18.95
C GLN A 18 6.40 -2.13 -19.92
N ASN A 19 6.71 -1.37 -20.97
CA ASN A 19 5.75 -1.01 -22.01
C ASN A 19 5.27 -2.23 -22.81
N ASN A 20 6.16 -3.19 -23.08
CA ASN A 20 5.79 -4.42 -23.77
C ASN A 20 4.90 -5.31 -22.89
N LEU A 21 5.23 -5.48 -21.62
CA LEU A 21 4.39 -6.19 -20.65
C LEU A 21 3.01 -5.55 -20.51
N LYS A 22 2.95 -4.21 -20.48
CA LYS A 22 1.69 -3.48 -20.48
C LYS A 22 0.86 -3.74 -21.74
N LYS A 23 1.45 -3.76 -22.93
CA LYS A 23 0.74 -4.11 -24.17
C LYS A 23 0.22 -5.54 -24.13
N LEU A 24 1.07 -6.48 -23.71
CA LEU A 24 0.71 -7.89 -23.62
C LEU A 24 -0.41 -8.15 -22.61
N SER A 25 -0.49 -7.36 -21.53
CA SER A 25 -1.52 -7.51 -20.50
C SER A 25 -2.95 -7.17 -20.97
N HIS A 26 -3.12 -6.53 -22.14
CA HIS A 26 -4.46 -6.28 -22.68
C HIS A 26 -5.17 -7.58 -23.12
N GLU A 27 -4.42 -8.59 -23.54
CA GLU A 27 -4.98 -9.85 -24.05
C GLU A 27 -4.51 -11.08 -23.25
N ASN A 28 -3.60 -10.90 -22.30
CA ASN A 28 -2.96 -11.98 -21.56
C ASN A 28 -2.90 -11.67 -20.07
N PHE A 29 -2.77 -12.72 -19.25
CA PHE A 29 -2.49 -12.59 -17.84
C PHE A 29 -0.97 -12.58 -17.63
N ILE A 30 -0.43 -11.46 -17.14
CA ILE A 30 0.98 -11.35 -16.76
C ILE A 30 1.10 -11.75 -15.29
N VAL A 31 1.90 -12.78 -14.99
CA VAL A 31 2.08 -13.31 -13.63
C VAL A 31 3.57 -13.30 -13.28
N GLY A 32 3.96 -12.51 -12.29
CA GLY A 32 5.38 -12.26 -11.92
C GLY A 32 5.93 -11.09 -12.76
N ALA A 33 7.21 -10.77 -12.87
CA ALA A 33 8.32 -11.47 -12.23
C ALA A 33 8.32 -11.27 -10.70
N ARG A 34 8.81 -12.27 -9.95
CA ARG A 34 8.94 -12.18 -8.49
C ARG A 34 10.19 -11.41 -8.08
N TYR A 35 10.14 -10.89 -6.87
CA TYR A 35 11.31 -10.41 -6.15
C TYR A 35 12.04 -11.60 -5.50
N GLY A 36 13.37 -11.62 -5.55
CA GLY A 36 14.19 -12.66 -4.94
C GLY A 36 15.59 -12.73 -5.50
N ASP A 37 16.29 -13.83 -5.19
CA ASP A 37 17.66 -14.05 -5.65
C ASP A 37 17.67 -14.33 -7.15
N LEU A 38 18.60 -13.69 -7.86
CA LEU A 38 18.85 -13.78 -9.30
C LEU A 38 20.15 -14.55 -9.56
N ASP A 39 20.37 -15.00 -10.80
CA ASP A 39 21.46 -15.94 -11.17
C ASP A 39 22.89 -15.47 -10.83
N ILE A 40 23.14 -14.18 -10.65
CA ILE A 40 24.50 -13.63 -10.45
C ILE A 40 24.77 -13.28 -8.96
N GLY A 41 23.91 -13.77 -8.05
CA GLY A 41 24.00 -13.43 -6.63
C GLY A 41 23.40 -12.10 -6.24
N ASP A 42 22.78 -11.40 -7.19
CA ASP A 42 22.00 -10.19 -6.95
C ASP A 42 20.59 -10.54 -6.47
N ARG A 43 19.92 -9.56 -5.86
CA ARG A 43 18.55 -9.69 -5.41
C ARG A 43 17.69 -8.55 -5.95
N GLY A 44 16.58 -8.91 -6.63
CA GLY A 44 15.73 -7.91 -7.28
C GLY A 44 14.50 -8.51 -7.94
N TYR A 45 13.78 -7.69 -8.70
CA TYR A 45 12.68 -8.15 -9.55
C TYR A 45 13.24 -8.79 -10.82
N GLY A 46 12.68 -9.91 -11.20
CA GLY A 46 13.08 -10.62 -12.42
C GLY A 46 13.05 -12.13 -12.27
N ARG A 47 12.96 -12.63 -11.04
CA ARG A 47 12.89 -14.07 -10.73
C ARG A 47 11.61 -14.67 -11.31
N LEU A 48 11.73 -15.88 -11.89
CA LEU A 48 10.57 -16.64 -12.33
C LEU A 48 9.66 -16.95 -11.14
N ILE A 49 8.37 -16.87 -11.38
CA ILE A 49 7.37 -17.27 -10.38
C ILE A 49 7.50 -18.75 -10.04
N GLU A 50 7.37 -19.09 -8.76
CA GLU A 50 7.37 -20.49 -8.32
C GLU A 50 6.14 -21.26 -8.86
N PRO A 51 6.27 -22.56 -9.18
CA PRO A 51 5.16 -23.34 -9.73
C PRO A 51 3.92 -23.33 -8.84
N LEU A 52 4.09 -23.38 -7.51
CA LEU A 52 2.99 -23.32 -6.56
C LEU A 52 2.26 -21.98 -6.59
N ASP A 53 3.01 -20.86 -6.65
CA ASP A 53 2.44 -19.52 -6.74
C ASP A 53 1.74 -19.31 -8.09
N LEU A 54 2.29 -19.87 -9.17
CA LEU A 54 1.62 -19.85 -10.48
C LEU A 54 0.30 -20.61 -10.43
N LYS A 55 0.28 -21.80 -9.81
CA LYS A 55 -0.95 -22.56 -9.60
C LYS A 55 -1.97 -21.74 -8.81
N ASN A 56 -1.57 -21.14 -7.68
CA ASN A 56 -2.44 -20.31 -6.85
C ASN A 56 -3.00 -19.11 -7.62
N ASN A 57 -2.17 -18.48 -8.48
CA ASN A 57 -2.60 -17.40 -9.38
C ASN A 57 -3.67 -17.85 -10.38
N ILE A 58 -3.48 -19.02 -10.97
CA ILE A 58 -4.44 -19.58 -11.95
C ILE A 58 -5.76 -19.94 -11.26
N GLU A 59 -5.68 -20.57 -10.10
CA GLU A 59 -6.83 -21.08 -9.35
C GLU A 59 -7.46 -20.02 -8.44
N LYS A 60 -6.79 -18.89 -8.18
CA LYS A 60 -7.18 -17.81 -7.24
C LYS A 60 -7.56 -18.37 -5.86
N THR A 61 -6.82 -19.36 -5.39
CA THR A 61 -7.15 -20.15 -4.19
C THR A 61 -6.79 -19.44 -2.89
N LEU A 62 -5.87 -18.46 -2.90
CA LEU A 62 -5.43 -17.78 -1.69
C LEU A 62 -6.42 -16.73 -1.18
N GLY A 63 -7.33 -16.29 -2.03
CA GLY A 63 -8.38 -15.33 -1.71
C GLY A 63 -8.03 -13.88 -2.05
N LYS A 64 -8.97 -13.00 -1.75
CA LYS A 64 -8.97 -11.59 -2.12
C LYS A 64 -8.33 -10.74 -1.02
N VAL A 65 -7.52 -9.76 -1.42
CA VAL A 65 -6.84 -8.83 -0.51
C VAL A 65 -6.92 -7.40 -1.04
N ILE A 66 -6.97 -6.44 -0.13
CA ILE A 66 -6.92 -5.01 -0.46
C ILE A 66 -5.61 -4.43 0.08
N VAL A 67 -4.93 -3.63 -0.76
CA VAL A 67 -3.80 -2.80 -0.36
C VAL A 67 -4.11 -1.35 -0.70
N THR A 68 -4.15 -0.48 0.30
CA THR A 68 -4.30 0.96 0.09
C THR A 68 -2.93 1.61 -0.03
N SER A 69 -2.77 2.71 -0.80
CA SER A 69 -1.44 3.30 -1.03
C SER A 69 -1.48 4.78 -1.38
N GLY A 70 -0.49 5.51 -0.89
CA GLY A 70 -0.35 6.93 -1.16
C GLY A 70 -1.09 7.84 -0.18
N PRO A 71 -0.98 9.16 -0.34
CA PRO A 71 -1.61 10.11 0.55
C PRO A 71 -3.07 10.37 0.19
N THR A 72 -3.90 10.68 1.18
CA THR A 72 -5.17 11.38 0.94
C THR A 72 -4.93 12.86 0.69
N ILE A 73 -5.86 13.47 -0.01
CA ILE A 73 -5.83 14.88 -0.41
C ILE A 73 -7.14 15.50 0.05
N GLU A 74 -7.07 16.34 1.08
CA GLU A 74 -8.24 17.03 1.61
C GLU A 74 -8.29 18.46 1.04
N ALA A 75 -9.34 18.78 0.30
CA ALA A 75 -9.44 20.06 -0.38
C ALA A 75 -9.73 21.19 0.61
N ILE A 76 -8.95 22.28 0.54
CA ILE A 76 -9.22 23.56 1.21
C ILE A 76 -10.15 24.39 0.33
N ASP A 77 -9.80 24.50 -0.96
CA ASP A 77 -10.59 25.17 -2.01
C ASP A 77 -10.41 24.40 -3.34
N ASP A 78 -10.80 24.96 -4.47
CA ASP A 78 -10.65 24.29 -5.77
C ASP A 78 -9.18 24.18 -6.24
N VAL A 79 -8.23 24.78 -5.52
CA VAL A 79 -6.80 24.82 -5.90
C VAL A 79 -5.88 24.30 -4.80
N LYS A 80 -6.20 24.62 -3.53
CA LYS A 80 -5.34 24.33 -2.36
C LYS A 80 -5.83 23.08 -1.63
N VAL A 81 -4.86 22.30 -1.13
CA VAL A 81 -5.12 21.02 -0.46
C VAL A 81 -4.26 20.84 0.79
N ILE A 82 -4.72 19.98 1.69
CA ILE A 82 -3.94 19.39 2.77
C ILE A 82 -3.61 17.96 2.35
N THR A 83 -2.36 17.56 2.44
CA THR A 83 -1.94 16.20 2.10
C THR A 83 -0.69 15.79 2.89
N ASN A 84 -0.46 14.49 3.01
CA ASN A 84 0.71 13.92 3.65
C ASN A 84 1.85 13.69 2.65
N LYS A 85 3.11 13.75 3.13
CA LYS A 85 4.30 13.46 2.30
C LYS A 85 4.48 11.95 2.13
N SER A 86 3.60 11.29 1.40
CA SER A 86 3.70 9.86 1.12
C SER A 86 3.94 9.59 -0.36
N SER A 87 4.91 8.72 -0.67
CA SER A 87 5.19 8.29 -2.04
C SER A 87 4.41 7.06 -2.48
N GLY A 88 3.73 6.36 -1.56
CA GLY A 88 3.03 5.11 -1.83
C GLY A 88 3.92 3.89 -2.16
N LYS A 89 5.24 4.05 -2.20
CA LYS A 89 6.17 2.98 -2.63
C LYS A 89 6.03 1.68 -1.81
N GLN A 90 5.81 1.77 -0.49
CA GLN A 90 5.67 0.57 0.35
C GLN A 90 4.38 -0.20 0.03
N GLY A 91 3.25 0.49 -0.09
CA GLY A 91 1.98 -0.15 -0.48
C GLY A 91 2.04 -0.77 -1.87
N ARG A 92 2.72 -0.08 -2.81
CA ARG A 92 2.97 -0.62 -4.15
C ARG A 92 3.79 -1.92 -4.10
N ALA A 93 4.87 -1.98 -3.33
CA ALA A 93 5.70 -3.18 -3.18
C ALA A 93 4.90 -4.35 -2.57
N ILE A 94 4.08 -4.09 -1.54
CA ILE A 94 3.21 -5.09 -0.92
C ILE A 94 2.18 -5.61 -1.93
N ALA A 95 1.54 -4.74 -2.71
CA ALA A 95 0.54 -5.14 -3.68
C ALA A 95 1.14 -6.02 -4.80
N ILE A 96 2.33 -5.67 -5.29
CA ILE A 96 3.05 -6.46 -6.28
C ILE A 96 3.39 -7.85 -5.71
N GLU A 97 3.93 -7.91 -4.50
CA GLU A 97 4.33 -9.17 -3.87
C GLU A 97 3.12 -10.07 -3.58
N LEU A 98 2.00 -9.53 -3.06
CA LEU A 98 0.75 -10.28 -2.86
C LEU A 98 0.22 -10.87 -4.18
N SER A 99 0.17 -10.05 -5.22
CA SER A 99 -0.25 -10.50 -6.54
C SER A 99 0.66 -11.60 -7.08
N SER A 100 1.98 -11.48 -6.90
CA SER A 100 2.94 -12.50 -7.35
C SER A 100 2.81 -13.82 -6.59
N ARG A 101 2.38 -13.78 -5.31
CA ARG A 101 2.07 -14.98 -4.50
C ARG A 101 0.75 -15.65 -4.87
N GLY A 102 -0.10 -15.02 -5.67
CA GLY A 102 -1.37 -15.59 -6.13
C GLY A 102 -2.62 -15.08 -5.41
N TYR A 103 -2.51 -14.02 -4.63
CA TYR A 103 -3.69 -13.36 -4.09
C TYR A 103 -4.42 -12.55 -5.16
N GLU A 104 -5.75 -12.58 -5.14
CA GLU A 104 -6.56 -11.63 -5.90
C GLU A 104 -6.41 -10.23 -5.28
N THR A 105 -5.46 -9.46 -5.80
CA THR A 105 -5.03 -8.19 -5.20
C THR A 105 -5.76 -7.01 -5.80
N ILE A 106 -6.43 -6.21 -4.95
CA ILE A 106 -7.00 -4.91 -5.29
C ILE A 106 -6.09 -3.83 -4.74
N TYR A 107 -5.54 -3.02 -5.62
CA TYR A 107 -4.68 -1.89 -5.30
C TYR A 107 -5.48 -0.59 -5.32
N ILE A 108 -5.85 -0.10 -4.13
CA ILE A 108 -6.57 1.17 -3.95
C ILE A 108 -5.53 2.27 -3.70
N HIS A 109 -5.31 3.12 -4.70
CA HIS A 109 -4.19 4.06 -4.68
C HIS A 109 -4.62 5.50 -4.82
N SER A 110 -3.84 6.41 -4.21
CA SER A 110 -4.03 7.85 -4.43
C SER A 110 -3.98 8.19 -5.92
N SER A 111 -4.81 9.13 -6.36
CA SER A 111 -4.84 9.62 -7.74
C SER A 111 -3.50 10.17 -8.24
N GLN A 112 -2.58 10.51 -7.32
CA GLN A 112 -1.22 10.94 -7.63
C GLN A 112 -0.23 9.81 -7.89
N ILE A 113 -0.65 8.54 -7.70
CA ILE A 113 0.23 7.36 -7.81
C ILE A 113 -0.16 6.56 -9.04
N LEU A 114 0.87 6.08 -9.75
CA LEU A 114 0.65 5.26 -10.94
C LEU A 114 0.05 3.89 -10.59
N PRO A 115 -0.90 3.39 -11.39
CA PRO A 115 -1.46 2.05 -11.26
C PRO A 115 -0.39 0.97 -11.43
N ILE A 116 -0.69 -0.24 -10.97
CA ILE A 116 0.15 -1.42 -11.17
C ILE A 116 -0.45 -2.26 -12.30
N PRO A 117 0.30 -2.52 -13.38
CA PRO A 117 -0.18 -3.40 -14.45
C PRO A 117 -0.48 -4.81 -13.94
N GLY A 118 -1.52 -5.44 -14.49
CA GLY A 118 -1.86 -6.85 -14.21
C GLY A 118 -2.67 -7.10 -12.94
N ILE A 119 -2.98 -6.08 -12.14
CA ILE A 119 -3.88 -6.20 -10.98
C ILE A 119 -5.04 -5.20 -11.08
N GLN A 120 -6.08 -5.40 -10.28
CA GLN A 120 -7.19 -4.44 -10.21
C GLN A 120 -6.72 -3.16 -9.51
N ASN A 121 -6.87 -2.03 -10.19
CA ASN A 121 -6.52 -0.71 -9.67
C ASN A 121 -7.77 0.13 -9.45
N VAL A 122 -7.84 0.81 -8.30
CA VAL A 122 -8.94 1.70 -7.92
C VAL A 122 -8.31 2.99 -7.39
N ALA A 123 -8.57 4.12 -8.04
CA ALA A 123 -8.05 5.41 -7.60
C ALA A 123 -8.94 6.06 -6.53
N PHE A 124 -8.32 6.79 -5.62
CA PHE A 124 -9.00 7.68 -4.67
C PHE A 124 -8.28 9.03 -4.57
N THR A 125 -8.97 10.03 -4.06
CA THR A 125 -8.42 11.37 -3.77
C THR A 125 -8.51 11.68 -2.28
N SER A 126 -9.71 11.76 -1.70
CA SER A 126 -9.90 12.10 -0.29
C SER A 126 -9.99 10.88 0.62
N SER A 127 -9.93 11.11 1.94
CA SER A 127 -10.15 10.06 2.95
C SER A 127 -11.55 9.47 2.88
N SER A 128 -12.57 10.30 2.63
CA SER A 128 -13.94 9.82 2.47
C SER A 128 -14.12 8.95 1.23
N GLU A 129 -13.47 9.34 0.11
CA GLU A 129 -13.48 8.52 -1.10
C GLU A 129 -12.72 7.20 -0.89
N LEU A 130 -11.58 7.23 -0.19
CA LEU A 130 -10.84 6.00 0.18
C LEU A 130 -11.73 5.03 0.96
N LEU A 131 -12.47 5.50 1.96
CA LEU A 131 -13.39 4.66 2.72
C LEU A 131 -14.46 4.05 1.83
N THR A 132 -15.08 4.86 0.94
CA THR A 132 -16.06 4.39 -0.03
C THR A 132 -15.48 3.30 -0.92
N LYS A 133 -14.26 3.52 -1.49
CA LYS A 133 -13.60 2.54 -2.36
C LYS A 133 -13.22 1.25 -1.65
N ILE A 134 -12.85 1.32 -0.38
CA ILE A 134 -12.62 0.10 0.42
C ILE A 134 -13.94 -0.65 0.59
N ASN A 135 -15.02 0.02 1.01
CA ASN A 135 -16.32 -0.62 1.24
C ASN A 135 -16.91 -1.24 -0.03
N GLU A 136 -16.74 -0.61 -1.20
CA GLU A 136 -17.18 -1.15 -2.50
C GLU A 136 -16.45 -2.46 -2.88
N ASN A 137 -15.27 -2.72 -2.29
CA ASN A 137 -14.40 -3.83 -2.68
C ASN A 137 -14.13 -4.85 -1.58
N ILE A 138 -14.61 -4.63 -0.33
CA ILE A 138 -14.20 -5.39 0.84
C ILE A 138 -14.82 -6.80 0.93
N ASP A 139 -15.93 -7.04 0.24
CA ASP A 139 -16.63 -8.32 0.30
C ASP A 139 -15.71 -9.51 -0.04
N ASN A 140 -15.73 -10.52 0.83
CA ASN A 140 -14.88 -11.71 0.75
C ASN A 140 -13.36 -11.46 0.81
N CYS A 141 -12.93 -10.27 1.27
CA CYS A 141 -11.52 -10.00 1.51
C CYS A 141 -11.03 -10.68 2.78
N LYS A 142 -9.87 -11.33 2.69
CA LYS A 142 -9.17 -11.92 3.83
C LYS A 142 -8.32 -10.90 4.59
N TYR A 143 -7.62 -10.04 3.86
CA TYR A 143 -6.68 -9.07 4.41
C TYR A 143 -6.91 -7.67 3.86
N LEU A 144 -6.72 -6.67 4.73
CA LEU A 144 -6.65 -5.27 4.37
C LEU A 144 -5.33 -4.67 4.87
N PHE A 145 -4.45 -4.31 3.94
CA PHE A 145 -3.20 -3.61 4.21
C PHE A 145 -3.41 -2.10 4.08
N MET A 146 -3.56 -1.42 5.21
CA MET A 146 -3.78 0.03 5.27
C MET A 146 -2.44 0.79 5.26
N THR A 147 -1.82 0.89 4.07
CA THR A 147 -0.54 1.61 3.90
C THR A 147 -0.71 3.05 3.42
N ALA A 148 -1.94 3.45 3.07
CA ALA A 148 -2.24 4.83 2.70
C ALA A 148 -1.97 5.78 3.86
N ALA A 149 -1.38 6.92 3.57
CA ALA A 149 -1.14 7.99 4.54
C ALA A 149 -2.39 8.88 4.62
N VAL A 150 -3.35 8.45 5.44
CA VAL A 150 -4.59 9.18 5.66
C VAL A 150 -4.30 10.44 6.49
N SER A 151 -4.87 11.57 6.09
CA SER A 151 -4.77 12.81 6.88
C SER A 151 -5.54 12.68 8.19
N ASP A 152 -4.90 13.02 9.31
CA ASP A 152 -5.54 13.04 10.63
C ASP A 152 -6.59 14.14 10.76
N PHE A 153 -6.53 15.15 9.88
CA PHE A 153 -7.43 16.30 9.88
C PHE A 153 -7.99 16.55 8.47
N THR A 154 -9.21 17.06 8.45
CA THR A 154 -9.88 17.58 7.26
C THR A 154 -10.41 18.98 7.52
N THR A 155 -10.91 19.66 6.49
CA THR A 155 -11.53 20.97 6.59
C THR A 155 -12.76 21.06 5.68
N ASN A 156 -13.65 22.00 5.93
CA ASN A 156 -14.72 22.30 4.99
C ASN A 156 -14.13 22.97 3.75
N LYS A 157 -14.42 22.39 2.58
CA LYS A 157 -13.97 22.93 1.31
C LYS A 157 -14.70 24.26 1.02
N GLU A 158 -13.95 25.31 0.72
CA GLU A 158 -14.46 26.57 0.17
C GLU A 158 -14.68 26.45 -1.35
N ASN A 159 -15.76 27.01 -1.85
CA ASN A 159 -16.02 27.07 -3.28
C ASN A 159 -15.15 28.14 -3.97
N GLY A 160 -14.61 27.80 -5.13
CA GLY A 160 -13.73 28.70 -5.87
C GLY A 160 -12.31 28.72 -5.31
N LYS A 161 -11.56 29.77 -5.65
CA LYS A 161 -10.17 29.95 -5.21
C LYS A 161 -10.09 31.05 -4.15
N ILE A 162 -9.62 30.74 -2.96
CA ILE A 162 -9.31 31.75 -1.94
C ILE A 162 -8.20 32.69 -2.48
N SER A 163 -8.55 33.97 -2.67
CA SER A 163 -7.62 34.97 -3.21
C SER A 163 -6.58 35.37 -2.16
N ARG A 164 -5.41 35.84 -2.66
CA ARG A 164 -4.39 36.49 -1.82
C ARG A 164 -4.92 37.75 -1.18
N ASP A 165 -5.82 38.47 -1.86
CA ASP A 165 -6.39 39.71 -1.40
C ASP A 165 -7.36 39.55 -0.22
N SER A 166 -7.71 38.33 0.13
CA SER A 166 -8.50 38.00 1.34
C SER A 166 -7.74 38.24 2.65
N GLY A 167 -6.45 38.62 2.57
CA GLY A 167 -5.60 38.82 3.75
C GLY A 167 -5.26 37.52 4.47
N ASN A 168 -5.14 37.57 5.80
CA ASN A 168 -4.88 36.39 6.60
C ASN A 168 -6.11 35.47 6.62
N ILE A 169 -5.92 34.20 6.34
CA ILE A 169 -6.96 33.17 6.43
C ILE A 169 -6.71 32.26 7.62
N GLN A 170 -7.78 31.83 8.27
CA GLN A 170 -7.73 30.83 9.34
C GLN A 170 -8.42 29.56 8.84
N LEU A 171 -7.69 28.44 8.90
CA LEU A 171 -8.22 27.13 8.57
C LEU A 171 -8.72 26.44 9.84
N ASN A 172 -9.99 26.08 9.87
CA ASN A 172 -10.57 25.26 10.92
C ASN A 172 -10.39 23.79 10.54
N LEU A 173 -9.43 23.13 11.19
CA LEU A 173 -9.18 21.70 11.00
C LEU A 173 -9.99 20.88 11.98
N THR A 174 -10.76 19.93 11.46
CA THR A 174 -11.53 18.96 12.24
C THR A 174 -10.87 17.59 12.17
N PRO A 175 -10.85 16.80 13.27
CA PRO A 175 -10.34 15.43 13.23
C PRO A 175 -11.07 14.60 12.19
N ASN A 176 -10.29 13.85 11.40
CA ASN A 176 -10.82 12.90 10.42
C ASN A 176 -11.24 11.59 11.11
N ILE A 177 -12.06 10.80 10.44
CA ILE A 177 -12.43 9.47 10.94
C ILE A 177 -11.25 8.51 10.87
N ASP A 178 -11.12 7.63 11.86
CA ASP A 178 -10.14 6.54 11.78
C ASP A 178 -10.68 5.41 10.89
N LEU A 179 -10.20 5.37 9.64
CA LEU A 179 -10.66 4.42 8.63
C LEU A 179 -10.43 2.97 9.06
N VAL A 180 -9.27 2.67 9.68
CA VAL A 180 -8.95 1.30 10.12
C VAL A 180 -9.97 0.83 11.15
N LYS A 181 -10.22 1.65 12.16
CA LYS A 181 -11.20 1.37 13.21
C LYS A 181 -12.61 1.18 12.61
N THR A 182 -13.03 2.13 11.77
CA THR A 182 -14.36 2.10 11.14
C THR A 182 -14.58 0.83 10.32
N ILE A 183 -13.59 0.45 9.51
CA ILE A 183 -13.67 -0.75 8.68
C ILE A 183 -13.70 -2.01 9.55
N LYS A 184 -12.86 -2.09 10.57
CA LYS A 184 -12.81 -3.26 11.47
C LYS A 184 -14.11 -3.43 12.26
N GLU A 185 -14.79 -2.34 12.63
CA GLU A 185 -16.07 -2.39 13.33
C GLU A 185 -17.22 -2.91 12.46
N THR A 186 -17.15 -2.72 11.16
CA THR A 186 -18.18 -3.20 10.20
C THR A 186 -17.81 -4.56 9.57
N ASN A 187 -16.54 -4.97 9.64
CA ASN A 187 -15.99 -6.18 9.01
C ASN A 187 -15.07 -6.92 10.00
N GLU A 188 -15.63 -7.52 11.04
CA GLU A 188 -14.87 -8.15 12.13
C GLU A 188 -13.91 -9.26 11.67
N ASN A 189 -14.27 -10.00 10.63
CA ASN A 189 -13.52 -11.17 10.16
C ASN A 189 -12.30 -10.82 9.28
N ILE A 190 -12.21 -9.59 8.76
CA ILE A 190 -11.07 -9.20 7.94
C ILE A 190 -9.82 -9.01 8.80
N VAL A 191 -8.70 -9.55 8.39
CA VAL A 191 -7.42 -9.28 9.05
C VAL A 191 -6.89 -7.93 8.60
N THR A 192 -6.71 -7.01 9.54
CA THR A 192 -6.27 -5.65 9.26
C THR A 192 -4.81 -5.43 9.67
N VAL A 193 -4.00 -4.97 8.71
CA VAL A 193 -2.60 -4.61 8.88
C VAL A 193 -2.47 -3.09 8.70
N ALA A 194 -2.39 -2.37 9.80
CA ALA A 194 -2.26 -0.92 9.79
C ALA A 194 -0.79 -0.48 9.78
N PHE A 195 -0.49 0.67 9.18
CA PHE A 195 0.84 1.27 9.16
C PHE A 195 0.88 2.52 10.01
N SER A 196 1.98 2.71 10.74
CA SER A 196 2.20 3.84 11.62
C SER A 196 3.59 4.43 11.42
N ALA A 197 3.63 5.58 10.77
CA ALA A 197 4.82 6.42 10.71
C ALA A 197 5.00 7.15 12.06
N GLN A 198 6.15 6.98 12.72
CA GLN A 198 6.42 7.56 14.03
C GLN A 198 7.77 8.28 14.03
N VAL A 199 7.94 9.21 14.97
CA VAL A 199 9.21 9.94 15.19
C VAL A 199 10.14 9.23 16.18
N ASN A 200 9.68 8.17 16.82
CA ASN A 200 10.41 7.36 17.79
C ASN A 200 10.30 5.85 17.45
N ASP A 201 11.00 5.02 18.19
CA ASP A 201 11.02 3.56 18.00
C ASP A 201 10.09 2.81 18.98
N ASP A 202 9.15 3.52 19.64
CA ASP A 202 8.27 2.95 20.65
C ASP A 202 7.28 1.94 20.06
N LEU A 203 7.08 0.85 20.78
CA LEU A 203 6.06 -0.14 20.47
C LEU A 203 4.70 0.35 20.99
N ASN A 204 3.95 1.05 20.17
CA ASN A 204 2.71 1.71 20.58
C ASN A 204 1.53 0.71 20.63
N PHE A 205 1.48 -0.10 21.70
CA PHE A 205 0.39 -1.06 21.92
C PHE A 205 -0.98 -0.41 22.16
N ASP A 206 -1.03 0.81 22.64
CA ASP A 206 -2.30 1.52 22.79
C ASP A 206 -2.88 1.93 21.45
N LYS A 207 -2.02 2.22 20.47
CA LYS A 207 -2.45 2.55 19.11
C LYS A 207 -3.08 1.36 18.39
N ILE A 208 -2.55 0.14 18.56
CA ILE A 208 -3.15 -1.06 17.97
C ILE A 208 -4.51 -1.36 18.60
N LYS A 209 -4.67 -1.13 19.92
CA LYS A 209 -5.95 -1.28 20.62
C LYS A 209 -6.98 -0.24 20.17
N SER A 210 -6.59 1.04 20.12
CA SER A 210 -7.49 2.13 19.72
C SER A 210 -7.96 1.99 18.27
N LYS A 211 -7.10 1.54 17.37
CA LYS A 211 -7.42 1.26 15.96
C LYS A 211 -8.16 -0.06 15.75
N LYS A 212 -8.23 -0.92 16.78
CA LYS A 212 -8.79 -2.29 16.71
C LYS A 212 -8.16 -3.18 15.63
N CYS A 213 -6.99 -2.80 15.08
CA CYS A 213 -6.33 -3.60 14.05
C CYS A 213 -5.71 -4.89 14.63
N ASP A 214 -5.41 -5.84 13.76
CA ASP A 214 -4.82 -7.12 14.15
C ASP A 214 -3.30 -7.02 14.21
N TYR A 215 -2.71 -6.27 13.28
CA TYR A 215 -1.28 -5.98 13.21
C TYR A 215 -1.02 -4.50 12.98
N LEU A 216 0.06 -3.99 13.59
CA LEU A 216 0.56 -2.65 13.38
C LEU A 216 2.01 -2.71 12.91
N VAL A 217 2.27 -2.18 11.73
CA VAL A 217 3.60 -2.00 11.16
C VAL A 217 4.09 -0.61 11.49
N ILE A 218 5.18 -0.52 12.23
CA ILE A 218 5.76 0.73 12.73
C ILE A 218 7.03 1.03 11.94
N ASN A 219 7.16 2.25 11.42
CA ASN A 219 8.39 2.75 10.83
C ASN A 219 8.77 4.12 11.40
N ASN A 220 10.07 4.35 11.62
CA ASN A 220 10.58 5.61 12.13
C ASN A 220 10.93 6.55 10.98
N ILE A 221 10.18 7.67 10.86
CA ILE A 221 10.33 8.63 9.76
C ILE A 221 11.56 9.54 9.89
N LEU A 222 12.16 9.65 11.09
CA LEU A 222 13.39 10.42 11.27
C LEU A 222 14.62 9.64 10.76
N LYS A 223 14.57 8.31 10.81
CA LYS A 223 15.61 7.42 10.30
C LYS A 223 15.41 7.09 8.82
N ASN A 224 14.15 7.00 8.40
CA ASN A 224 13.75 6.63 7.04
C ASN A 224 13.01 7.80 6.39
N ASN A 225 13.69 8.62 5.61
CA ASN A 225 13.12 9.78 4.94
C ASN A 225 11.92 9.41 4.06
N PHE A 226 10.90 10.27 4.05
CA PHE A 226 9.79 10.14 3.09
C PHE A 226 10.31 10.07 1.65
N GLY A 227 9.80 9.10 0.88
CA GLY A 227 10.22 8.91 -0.51
C GLY A 227 11.46 8.03 -0.70
N SER A 228 12.20 7.68 0.37
CA SER A 228 13.31 6.71 0.32
C SER A 228 12.87 5.38 -0.29
N ASP A 229 13.80 4.68 -0.96
CA ASP A 229 13.60 3.33 -1.46
C ASP A 229 13.84 2.25 -0.40
N HIS A 230 14.43 2.63 0.74
CA HIS A 230 14.69 1.77 1.89
C HIS A 230 13.71 2.05 3.02
N ASN A 231 13.57 1.06 3.90
CA ASN A 231 12.77 1.16 5.11
C ASN A 231 13.31 0.20 6.19
N LYS A 232 13.00 0.51 7.46
CA LYS A 232 13.15 -0.39 8.60
C LYS A 232 11.81 -0.42 9.32
N ILE A 233 11.28 -1.62 9.61
CA ILE A 233 9.98 -1.79 10.24
C ILE A 233 10.05 -2.65 11.50
N LYS A 234 9.07 -2.44 12.37
CA LYS A 234 8.68 -3.36 13.42
C LYS A 234 7.23 -3.78 13.20
N ILE A 235 6.92 -5.04 13.45
CA ILE A 235 5.54 -5.56 13.37
C ILE A 235 5.14 -6.01 14.77
N ILE A 236 4.03 -5.45 15.26
CA ILE A 236 3.44 -5.87 16.53
C ILE A 236 2.03 -6.41 16.30
N ASN A 237 1.63 -7.37 17.11
CA ASN A 237 0.24 -7.74 17.32
C ASN A 237 -0.26 -7.13 18.65
N ARG A 238 -1.45 -7.52 19.10
CA ARG A 238 -2.03 -6.98 20.35
C ARG A 238 -1.28 -7.37 21.61
N LYS A 239 -0.30 -8.29 21.54
CA LYS A 239 0.39 -8.87 22.70
C LYS A 239 1.89 -8.55 22.70
N GLU A 240 2.55 -8.61 21.55
CA GLU A 240 4.00 -8.62 21.46
C GLU A 240 4.55 -8.07 20.15
N LEU A 241 5.85 -7.79 20.14
CA LEU A 241 6.65 -7.57 18.94
C LEU A 241 6.88 -8.93 18.26
N ILE A 242 6.37 -9.09 17.03
CA ILE A 242 6.53 -10.34 16.29
C ILE A 242 7.68 -10.31 15.28
N TYR A 243 8.09 -9.11 14.85
CA TYR A 243 9.18 -8.97 13.89
C TYR A 243 9.83 -7.59 13.96
N GLU A 244 11.15 -7.53 13.74
CA GLU A 244 11.91 -6.32 13.49
C GLU A 244 12.90 -6.55 12.34
N SER A 245 12.82 -5.74 11.30
CA SER A 245 13.75 -5.81 10.16
C SER A 245 15.03 -5.01 10.42
N ASN A 246 16.08 -5.31 9.64
CA ASN A 246 17.12 -4.34 9.36
C ASN A 246 16.62 -3.29 8.34
N GLU A 247 17.44 -2.27 8.06
CA GLU A 247 17.19 -1.37 6.93
C GLU A 247 17.40 -2.12 5.61
N LYS A 248 16.34 -2.16 4.78
CA LYS A 248 16.30 -2.91 3.52
C LYS A 248 15.49 -2.16 2.48
N SER A 249 15.54 -2.60 1.23
CA SER A 249 14.67 -2.09 0.18
C SER A 249 13.20 -2.30 0.56
N LYS A 250 12.30 -1.45 0.06
CA LYS A 250 10.85 -1.60 0.31
C LYS A 250 10.29 -2.90 -0.28
N SER A 251 10.95 -3.46 -1.27
CA SER A 251 10.60 -4.77 -1.83
C SER A 251 10.99 -5.91 -0.91
N ASP A 252 12.21 -5.88 -0.33
CA ASP A 252 12.60 -6.84 0.73
C ASP A 252 11.67 -6.76 1.93
N ILE A 253 11.36 -5.53 2.36
CA ILE A 253 10.42 -5.31 3.46
C ILE A 253 9.02 -5.88 3.14
N ALA A 254 8.53 -5.73 1.91
CA ALA A 254 7.26 -6.31 1.50
C ALA A 254 7.30 -7.84 1.53
N TYR A 255 8.38 -8.42 1.00
CA TYR A 255 8.60 -9.87 1.01
C TYR A 255 8.59 -10.42 2.44
N GLU A 256 9.45 -9.89 3.34
CA GLU A 256 9.58 -10.34 4.72
C GLU A 256 8.31 -10.11 5.55
N LEU A 257 7.66 -8.96 5.36
CA LEU A 257 6.38 -8.65 6.02
C LEU A 257 5.32 -9.69 5.70
N LEU A 258 5.23 -10.09 4.43
CA LEU A 258 4.25 -11.10 4.02
C LEU A 258 4.63 -12.51 4.45
N ASP A 259 5.92 -12.84 4.57
CA ASP A 259 6.36 -14.13 5.14
C ASP A 259 6.06 -14.25 6.64
N VAL A 260 6.00 -13.12 7.36
CA VAL A 260 5.66 -13.10 8.80
C VAL A 260 4.15 -13.14 9.01
N LEU A 261 3.34 -12.58 8.10
CA LEU A 261 1.90 -12.38 8.31
C LEU A 261 0.99 -13.41 7.64
N LEU A 262 1.48 -14.12 6.62
CA LEU A 262 0.71 -15.05 5.78
C LEU A 262 1.22 -16.47 5.82
#